data_8a8967e157cc62300dc9d352ec898e19
#
_entry.id   8a8967e157cc62300dc9d352ec898e19
#
_cell.length_a   1.000
_cell.length_b   1.000
_cell.length_c   1.000
_cell.angle_alpha   90.00
_cell.angle_beta   90.00
_cell.angle_gamma   90.00
#
_symmetry.space_group_name_H-M   'P 1'
#
loop_
_entity.id
_entity.type
_entity.pdbx_description
1 polymer ?
#
loop_
_entity_poly.entity_id
_entity_poly.type
_entity_poly.pdbx_seq_one_letter_code
_entity_poly.pdbx_strand_id
1 'polypeptide(L)'
;VISEIRERPFADVKKGYTYFEDGDVLFAKITPCMQNGKHAIAHNLIEGIGFASTEFHVIRPGKGILAEWIHHYIRQPAVLQDATYHFTGAVGQQRVPDDFLKCLEILLPPISEQRRIAGMLREQMATVEKIRTAVEEEWATINALPAALLRRAFNGEL
;
A
#
# COMPACT_ATOMS: atom_id res chain seq x y z
N VAL A 1 1.49 -2.80 0.10
CA VAL A 1 1.98 -4.14 -0.27
C VAL A 1 0.91 -5.16 0.06
N ILE A 2 0.54 -5.99 -0.92
CA ILE A 2 -0.34 -7.15 -0.71
C ILE A 2 0.52 -8.18 0.03
N SER A 3 0.16 -8.50 1.28
CA SER A 3 0.98 -9.36 2.14
C SER A 3 0.73 -10.85 1.92
N GLU A 4 -0.46 -11.20 1.44
CA GLU A 4 -0.84 -12.61 1.23
C GLU A 4 -1.91 -12.71 0.15
N ILE A 5 -1.67 -13.56 -0.84
CA ILE A 5 -2.63 -13.94 -1.87
C ILE A 5 -3.03 -15.39 -1.60
N ARG A 6 -4.33 -15.66 -1.49
CA ARG A 6 -4.86 -17.01 -1.32
C ARG A 6 -5.76 -17.36 -2.49
N GLU A 7 -5.53 -18.51 -3.06
CA GLU A 7 -6.43 -19.07 -4.05
C GLU A 7 -7.70 -19.60 -3.40
N ARG A 8 -8.86 -19.28 -3.98
CA ARG A 8 -10.17 -19.78 -3.55
C ARG A 8 -11.03 -20.07 -4.76
N PRO A 9 -11.97 -21.03 -4.67
CA PRO A 9 -12.97 -21.25 -5.70
C PRO A 9 -13.77 -19.96 -5.96
N PHE A 10 -14.03 -19.65 -7.22
CA PHE A 10 -14.81 -18.46 -7.61
C PHE A 10 -16.19 -18.41 -6.92
N ALA A 11 -16.80 -19.58 -6.72
CA ALA A 11 -18.10 -19.68 -6.03
C ALA A 11 -18.11 -19.06 -4.63
N ASP A 12 -16.96 -19.13 -3.93
CA ASP A 12 -16.81 -18.66 -2.55
C ASP A 12 -16.59 -17.14 -2.46
N VAL A 13 -16.08 -16.53 -3.53
CA VAL A 13 -15.69 -15.11 -3.53
C VAL A 13 -16.56 -14.22 -4.40
N LYS A 14 -17.46 -14.79 -5.22
CA LYS A 14 -18.34 -14.03 -6.12
C LYS A 14 -19.36 -13.12 -5.40
N LYS A 15 -19.61 -13.32 -4.11
CA LYS A 15 -20.48 -12.49 -3.29
C LYS A 15 -19.75 -12.01 -2.03
N GLY A 16 -19.98 -10.76 -1.64
CA GLY A 16 -19.41 -10.19 -0.42
C GLY A 16 -17.97 -9.73 -0.53
N TYR A 17 -17.39 -9.73 -1.74
CA TYR A 17 -16.04 -9.27 -2.03
C TYR A 17 -16.07 -8.23 -3.15
N THR A 18 -15.03 -7.38 -3.19
CA THR A 18 -14.82 -6.40 -4.26
C THR A 18 -13.95 -7.03 -5.35
N TYR A 19 -14.48 -7.11 -6.56
CA TYR A 19 -13.76 -7.59 -7.76
C TYR A 19 -12.75 -6.56 -8.24
N PHE A 20 -11.59 -7.02 -8.71
CA PHE A 20 -10.55 -6.20 -9.37
C PHE A 20 -9.76 -7.04 -10.37
N GLU A 21 -9.00 -6.38 -11.23
CA GLU A 21 -8.19 -6.99 -12.29
C GLU A 21 -6.73 -6.55 -12.18
N ASP A 22 -5.85 -7.23 -12.92
CA ASP A 22 -4.46 -6.78 -13.06
C ASP A 22 -4.39 -5.34 -13.58
N GLY A 23 -3.56 -4.52 -12.93
CA GLY A 23 -3.42 -3.11 -13.22
C GLY A 23 -4.38 -2.19 -12.45
N ASP A 24 -5.38 -2.73 -11.75
CA ASP A 24 -6.23 -1.91 -10.87
C ASP A 24 -5.45 -1.42 -9.64
N VAL A 25 -5.79 -0.22 -9.18
CA VAL A 25 -5.26 0.36 -7.95
C VAL A 25 -6.26 0.16 -6.82
N LEU A 26 -5.84 -0.53 -5.77
CA LEU A 26 -6.63 -0.79 -4.57
C LEU A 26 -6.36 0.29 -3.54
N PHE A 27 -7.38 1.05 -3.17
CA PHE A 27 -7.32 2.10 -2.15
C PHE A 27 -8.09 1.63 -0.91
N ALA A 28 -7.41 1.40 0.20
CA ALA A 28 -8.08 1.06 1.46
C ALA A 28 -8.90 2.27 1.93
N LYS A 29 -10.20 2.06 2.19
CA LYS A 29 -11.12 3.13 2.58
C LYS A 29 -11.34 3.26 4.08
N ILE A 30 -11.16 2.17 4.83
CA ILE A 30 -11.42 2.13 6.28
C ILE A 30 -10.23 2.65 7.10
N THR A 31 -10.52 3.34 8.22
CA THR A 31 -9.53 3.69 9.25
C THR A 31 -9.09 2.44 10.04
N PRO A 32 -7.83 2.32 10.47
CA PRO A 32 -6.68 3.17 10.18
C PRO A 32 -5.93 2.79 8.88
N CYS A 33 -6.43 1.81 8.12
CA CYS A 33 -5.75 1.27 6.94
C CYS A 33 -5.48 2.34 5.88
N MET A 34 -6.45 3.22 5.63
CA MET A 34 -6.31 4.32 4.67
C MET A 34 -5.19 5.28 5.10
N GLN A 35 -5.21 5.73 6.35
CA GLN A 35 -4.22 6.67 6.90
C GLN A 35 -2.81 6.07 6.92
N ASN A 36 -2.70 4.75 7.09
CA ASN A 36 -1.43 4.01 7.04
C ASN A 36 -0.97 3.73 5.60
N GLY A 37 -1.64 4.29 4.59
CA GLY A 37 -1.25 4.15 3.19
C GLY A 37 -1.32 2.70 2.67
N LYS A 38 -2.26 1.89 3.17
CA LYS A 38 -2.48 0.51 2.70
C LYS A 38 -3.18 0.51 1.35
N HIS A 39 -2.44 0.90 0.33
CA HIS A 39 -2.84 0.93 -1.06
C HIS A 39 -1.90 0.05 -1.88
N ALA A 40 -2.39 -0.55 -2.96
CA ALA A 40 -1.59 -1.43 -3.81
C ALA A 40 -2.03 -1.34 -5.26
N ILE A 41 -1.14 -1.72 -6.18
CA ILE A 41 -1.49 -2.04 -7.56
C ILE A 41 -1.61 -3.56 -7.65
N ALA A 42 -2.66 -4.06 -8.27
CA ALA A 42 -2.85 -5.47 -8.52
C ALA A 42 -1.94 -5.94 -9.66
N HIS A 43 -1.18 -7.00 -9.44
CA HIS A 43 -0.28 -7.59 -10.42
C HIS A 43 -0.20 -9.11 -10.25
N ASN A 44 0.04 -9.81 -11.35
CA ASN A 44 0.28 -11.25 -11.38
C ASN A 44 -0.87 -12.07 -10.77
N LEU A 45 -2.09 -11.67 -11.02
CA LEU A 45 -3.27 -12.40 -10.58
C LEU A 45 -3.49 -13.64 -11.43
N ILE A 46 -4.08 -14.68 -10.85
CA ILE A 46 -4.52 -15.86 -11.59
C ILE A 46 -5.63 -15.45 -12.56
N GLU A 47 -5.47 -15.77 -13.82
CA GLU A 47 -6.38 -15.35 -14.90
C GLU A 47 -6.62 -13.83 -14.96
N GLY A 48 -5.72 -13.04 -14.35
CA GLY A 48 -5.80 -11.58 -14.33
C GLY A 48 -6.90 -11.01 -13.43
N ILE A 49 -7.52 -11.81 -12.56
CA ILE A 49 -8.63 -11.38 -11.71
C ILE A 49 -8.36 -11.62 -10.23
N GLY A 50 -8.97 -10.80 -9.37
CA GLY A 50 -8.87 -10.91 -7.93
C GLY A 50 -10.12 -10.44 -7.19
N PHE A 51 -10.21 -10.82 -5.93
CA PHE A 51 -11.28 -10.44 -5.02
C PHE A 51 -10.70 -9.99 -3.69
N ALA A 52 -11.07 -8.79 -3.26
CA ALA A 52 -10.62 -8.20 -2.00
C ALA A 52 -11.80 -7.94 -1.05
N SER A 53 -11.47 -7.56 0.18
CA SER A 53 -12.45 -7.05 1.12
C SER A 53 -13.22 -5.86 0.52
N THR A 54 -14.49 -5.73 0.89
CA THR A 54 -15.33 -4.56 0.55
C THR A 54 -14.78 -3.25 1.13
N GLU A 55 -13.75 -3.30 1.97
CA GLU A 55 -13.07 -2.14 2.53
C GLU A 55 -12.02 -1.53 1.58
N PHE A 56 -12.05 -1.90 0.31
CA PHE A 56 -11.25 -1.27 -0.74
C PHE A 56 -12.15 -0.58 -1.77
N HIS A 57 -11.71 0.60 -2.24
CA HIS A 57 -12.10 1.14 -3.51
C HIS A 57 -11.18 0.59 -4.59
N VAL A 58 -11.72 0.26 -5.74
CA VAL A 58 -10.96 -0.17 -6.92
C VAL A 58 -10.95 0.97 -7.92
N ILE A 59 -9.75 1.44 -8.26
CA ILE A 59 -9.54 2.51 -9.23
C ILE A 59 -8.93 1.87 -10.47
N ARG A 60 -9.69 1.81 -11.56
CA ARG A 60 -9.23 1.27 -12.84
C ARG A 60 -8.66 2.38 -13.69
N PRO A 61 -7.35 2.32 -14.03
CA PRO A 61 -6.74 3.31 -14.91
C PRO A 61 -7.39 3.31 -16.28
N GLY A 62 -7.76 4.49 -16.76
CA GLY A 62 -8.24 4.70 -18.12
C GLY A 62 -7.09 4.86 -19.12
N LYS A 63 -7.44 5.14 -20.38
CA LYS A 63 -6.43 5.45 -21.40
C LYS A 63 -5.65 6.72 -21.05
N GLY A 64 -4.31 6.65 -21.13
CA GLY A 64 -3.43 7.80 -20.94
C GLY A 64 -3.00 8.05 -19.49
N ILE A 65 -3.41 7.21 -18.53
CA ILE A 65 -2.94 7.27 -17.15
C ILE A 65 -2.37 5.92 -16.70
N LEU A 66 -1.23 5.94 -16.02
CA LEU A 66 -0.59 4.75 -15.45
C LEU A 66 -1.15 4.44 -14.06
N ALA A 67 -1.28 3.15 -13.73
CA ALA A 67 -1.62 2.70 -12.40
C ALA A 67 -0.63 3.24 -11.35
N GLU A 68 0.68 3.21 -11.66
CA GLU A 68 1.73 3.75 -10.80
C GLU A 68 1.55 5.25 -10.55
N TRP A 69 1.11 6.01 -11.56
CA TRP A 69 0.85 7.44 -11.42
C TRP A 69 -0.26 7.71 -10.42
N ILE A 70 -1.40 7.01 -10.56
CA ILE A 70 -2.51 7.06 -9.61
C ILE A 70 -2.04 6.65 -8.22
N HIS A 71 -1.34 5.52 -8.12
CA HIS A 71 -0.88 4.96 -6.85
C HIS A 71 0.07 5.90 -6.10
N HIS A 72 1.01 6.56 -6.80
CA HIS A 72 1.89 7.54 -6.19
C HIS A 72 1.12 8.79 -5.74
N TYR A 73 0.15 9.23 -6.54
CA TYR A 73 -0.65 10.41 -6.23
C TYR A 73 -1.51 10.20 -4.97
N ILE A 74 -2.28 9.11 -4.89
CA ILE A 74 -3.17 8.84 -3.74
C ILE A 74 -2.42 8.56 -2.43
N ARG A 75 -1.13 8.28 -2.50
CA ARG A 75 -0.28 8.05 -1.32
C ARG A 75 0.40 9.31 -0.80
N GLN A 76 0.22 10.44 -1.45
CA GLN A 76 0.77 11.70 -0.94
C GLN A 76 0.14 12.05 0.41
N PRO A 77 0.93 12.47 1.40
CA PRO A 77 0.41 12.84 2.73
C PRO A 77 -0.71 13.85 2.67
N ALA A 78 -0.65 14.83 1.76
CA ALA A 78 -1.70 15.82 1.57
C ALA A 78 -3.03 15.20 1.11
N VAL A 79 -3.00 14.23 0.19
CA VAL A 79 -4.20 13.53 -0.29
C VAL A 79 -4.79 12.64 0.81
N LEU A 80 -3.94 11.93 1.55
CA LEU A 80 -4.39 11.08 2.67
C LEU A 80 -4.98 11.94 3.80
N GLN A 81 -4.39 13.10 4.09
CA GLN A 81 -4.91 14.04 5.07
C GLN A 81 -6.25 14.62 4.61
N ASP A 82 -6.36 15.06 3.36
CA ASP A 82 -7.61 15.58 2.80
C ASP A 82 -8.72 14.52 2.87
N ALA A 83 -8.43 13.27 2.53
CA ALA A 83 -9.36 12.16 2.66
C ALA A 83 -9.93 12.00 4.08
N THR A 84 -9.18 12.36 5.13
CA THR A 84 -9.67 12.26 6.52
C THR A 84 -10.77 13.27 6.84
N TYR A 85 -10.80 14.41 6.18
CA TYR A 85 -11.85 15.41 6.35
C TYR A 85 -13.20 14.98 5.74
N HIS A 86 -13.15 14.01 4.84
CA HIS A 86 -14.34 13.46 4.16
C HIS A 86 -14.85 12.15 4.78
N PHE A 87 -14.26 11.70 5.86
CA PHE A 87 -14.67 10.45 6.52
C PHE A 87 -16.15 10.43 6.91
N THR A 88 -16.78 9.30 6.66
CA THR A 88 -18.14 8.98 7.08
C THR A 88 -18.15 7.74 7.98
N GLY A 89 -19.17 7.63 8.86
CA GLY A 89 -19.32 6.51 9.79
C GLY A 89 -18.92 6.83 11.22
N ALA A 90 -19.05 5.85 12.11
CA ALA A 90 -18.75 6.00 13.53
C ALA A 90 -17.22 6.04 13.78
N VAL A 91 -16.82 6.71 14.87
CA VAL A 91 -15.43 6.77 15.33
C VAL A 91 -14.83 5.36 15.44
N GLY A 92 -13.67 5.15 14.87
CA GLY A 92 -12.98 3.85 14.82
C GLY A 92 -13.38 2.94 13.66
N GLN A 93 -14.45 3.29 12.91
CA GLN A 93 -14.89 2.57 11.71
C GLN A 93 -15.24 3.54 10.57
N GLN A 94 -14.57 4.66 10.51
CA GLN A 94 -14.77 5.66 9.47
C GLN A 94 -14.20 5.20 8.12
N ARG A 95 -14.83 5.67 7.05
CA ARG A 95 -14.46 5.30 5.67
C ARG A 95 -14.43 6.53 4.78
N VAL A 96 -13.52 6.53 3.84
CA VAL A 96 -13.52 7.48 2.73
C VAL A 96 -14.65 7.14 1.78
N PRO A 97 -15.60 8.07 1.49
CA PRO A 97 -16.66 7.82 0.55
C PRO A 97 -16.16 7.80 -0.90
N ASP A 98 -16.90 7.12 -1.79
CA ASP A 98 -16.59 7.05 -3.23
C ASP A 98 -16.50 8.43 -3.88
N ASP A 99 -17.34 9.35 -3.43
CA ASP A 99 -17.42 10.70 -4.02
C ASP A 99 -16.15 11.51 -3.81
N PHE A 100 -15.40 11.27 -2.73
CA PHE A 100 -14.06 11.85 -2.55
C PHE A 100 -13.14 11.49 -3.72
N LEU A 101 -13.06 10.20 -4.05
CA LEU A 101 -12.19 9.73 -5.14
C LEU A 101 -12.66 10.19 -6.52
N LYS A 102 -13.98 10.30 -6.73
CA LYS A 102 -14.55 10.79 -8.00
C LYS A 102 -14.29 12.28 -8.24
N CYS A 103 -14.19 13.06 -7.17
CA CYS A 103 -13.92 14.49 -7.23
C CYS A 103 -12.43 14.83 -7.13
N LEU A 104 -11.56 13.83 -6.95
CA LEU A 104 -10.14 14.04 -6.79
C LEU A 104 -9.49 14.44 -8.12
N GLU A 105 -9.01 15.68 -8.18
CA GLU A 105 -8.31 16.19 -9.35
C GLU A 105 -6.85 15.74 -9.35
N ILE A 106 -6.42 15.07 -10.42
CA ILE A 106 -5.05 14.63 -10.61
C ILE A 106 -4.42 15.32 -11.83
N LEU A 107 -3.26 15.94 -11.64
CA LEU A 107 -2.47 16.45 -12.75
C LEU A 107 -2.00 15.28 -13.64
N LEU A 108 -2.28 15.37 -14.92
CA LEU A 108 -2.03 14.30 -15.88
C LEU A 108 -1.04 14.75 -16.96
N PRO A 109 0.27 14.60 -16.74
CA PRO A 109 1.27 14.85 -17.76
C PRO A 109 1.21 13.78 -18.87
N PRO A 110 1.88 13.99 -20.02
CA PRO A 110 1.97 12.98 -21.06
C PRO A 110 2.47 11.63 -20.50
N ILE A 111 1.98 10.53 -21.09
CA ILE A 111 2.28 9.16 -20.62
C ILE A 111 3.79 8.85 -20.52
N SER A 112 4.58 9.44 -21.42
CA SER A 112 6.05 9.32 -21.39
C SER A 112 6.65 9.93 -20.12
N GLU A 113 6.13 11.07 -19.70
CA GLU A 113 6.58 11.74 -18.49
C GLU A 113 6.11 11.01 -17.22
N GLN A 114 4.87 10.48 -17.22
CA GLN A 114 4.40 9.62 -16.14
C GLN A 114 5.31 8.41 -15.95
N ARG A 115 5.71 7.73 -17.07
CA ARG A 115 6.63 6.58 -17.01
C ARG A 115 8.00 6.96 -16.48
N ARG A 116 8.55 8.10 -16.92
CA ARG A 116 9.85 8.60 -16.46
C ARG A 116 9.85 8.86 -14.95
N ILE A 117 8.83 9.56 -14.46
CA ILE A 117 8.72 9.90 -13.04
C ILE A 117 8.44 8.64 -12.20
N ALA A 118 7.52 7.78 -12.62
CA ALA A 118 7.22 6.53 -11.92
C ALA A 118 8.45 5.61 -11.82
N GLY A 119 9.26 5.55 -12.88
CA GLY A 119 10.53 4.82 -12.89
C GLY A 119 11.51 5.37 -11.86
N MET A 120 11.75 6.70 -11.86
CA MET A 120 12.61 7.35 -10.88
C MET A 120 12.15 7.12 -9.44
N LEU A 121 10.85 7.28 -9.16
CA LEU A 121 10.29 7.05 -7.83
C LEU A 121 10.47 5.60 -7.38
N ARG A 122 10.28 4.64 -8.27
CA ARG A 122 10.49 3.21 -7.98
C ARG A 122 11.92 2.92 -7.56
N GLU A 123 12.91 3.44 -8.30
CA GLU A 123 14.33 3.26 -7.98
C GLU A 123 14.71 3.91 -6.65
N GLN A 124 14.24 5.13 -6.40
CA GLN A 124 14.49 5.82 -5.13
C GLN A 124 13.85 5.10 -3.95
N MET A 125 12.58 4.67 -4.08
CA MET A 125 11.90 3.93 -3.02
C MET A 125 12.54 2.56 -2.74
N ALA A 126 13.02 1.86 -3.78
CA ALA A 126 13.77 0.62 -3.59
C ALA A 126 15.09 0.85 -2.83
N THR A 127 15.76 1.98 -3.08
CA THR A 127 16.97 2.36 -2.34
C THR A 127 16.66 2.68 -0.88
N VAL A 128 15.61 3.46 -0.62
CA VAL A 128 15.14 3.77 0.74
C VAL A 128 14.80 2.49 1.52
N GLU A 129 14.11 1.53 0.86
CA GLU A 129 13.75 0.27 1.51
C GLU A 129 14.98 -0.57 1.88
N LYS A 130 15.99 -0.62 1.00
CA LYS A 130 17.27 -1.29 1.31
C LYS A 130 17.98 -0.65 2.51
N ILE A 131 18.03 0.67 2.57
CA ILE A 131 18.62 1.40 3.69
C ILE A 131 17.84 1.13 4.97
N ARG A 132 16.51 1.15 4.91
CA ARG A 132 15.64 0.87 6.07
C ARG A 132 15.91 -0.52 6.62
N THR A 133 15.93 -1.53 5.77
CA THR A 133 16.20 -2.92 6.17
C THR A 133 17.57 -3.03 6.83
N ALA A 134 18.62 -2.43 6.26
CA ALA A 134 19.96 -2.47 6.85
C ALA A 134 20.01 -1.81 8.23
N VAL A 135 19.34 -0.66 8.39
CA VAL A 135 19.25 0.05 9.69
C VAL A 135 18.47 -0.78 10.73
N GLU A 136 17.38 -1.44 10.32
CA GLU A 136 16.60 -2.30 11.22
C GLU A 136 17.41 -3.52 11.69
N GLU A 137 18.22 -4.13 10.82
CA GLU A 137 19.12 -5.25 11.16
C GLU A 137 20.24 -4.79 12.12
N GLU A 138 20.85 -3.64 11.85
CA GLU A 138 21.88 -3.06 12.72
C GLU A 138 21.31 -2.72 14.10
N TRP A 139 20.12 -2.12 14.15
CA TRP A 139 19.42 -1.80 15.38
C TRP A 139 19.08 -3.07 16.19
N ALA A 140 18.62 -4.13 15.54
CA ALA A 140 18.37 -5.41 16.19
C ALA A 140 19.65 -6.01 16.80
N THR A 141 20.77 -5.90 16.11
CA THR A 141 22.09 -6.34 16.59
C THR A 141 22.51 -5.55 17.82
N ILE A 142 22.41 -4.23 17.79
CA ILE A 142 22.75 -3.36 18.95
C ILE A 142 21.88 -3.71 20.15
N ASN A 143 20.58 -3.90 19.95
CA ASN A 143 19.65 -4.24 21.04
C ASN A 143 19.92 -5.64 21.64
N ALA A 144 20.54 -6.55 20.90
CA ALA A 144 20.92 -7.87 21.40
C ALA A 144 22.20 -7.88 22.24
N LEU A 145 23.07 -6.83 22.11
CA LEU A 145 24.35 -6.76 22.80
C LEU A 145 24.26 -6.86 24.33
N PRO A 146 23.36 -6.14 25.04
CA PRO A 146 23.30 -6.22 26.50
C PRO A 146 23.04 -7.64 27.00
N ALA A 147 22.10 -8.36 26.37
CA ALA A 147 21.79 -9.74 26.73
C ALA A 147 22.93 -10.70 26.41
N ALA A 148 23.65 -10.47 25.32
CA ALA A 148 24.81 -11.26 24.95
C ALA A 148 25.98 -11.07 25.92
N LEU A 149 26.27 -9.81 26.31
CA LEU A 149 27.31 -9.46 27.29
C LEU A 149 27.01 -10.06 28.66
N LEU A 150 25.77 -9.93 29.16
CA LEU A 150 25.36 -10.54 30.42
C LEU A 150 25.55 -12.05 30.40
N ARG A 151 25.14 -12.70 29.33
CA ARG A 151 25.30 -14.17 29.16
C ARG A 151 26.77 -14.58 29.24
N ARG A 152 27.66 -13.87 28.54
CA ARG A 152 29.10 -14.13 28.56
C ARG A 152 29.72 -13.91 29.96
N ALA A 153 29.30 -12.85 30.64
CA ALA A 153 29.76 -12.54 31.99
C ALA A 153 29.37 -13.64 32.96
N PHE A 154 28.13 -14.12 32.93
CA PHE A 154 27.68 -15.20 33.83
C PHE A 154 28.22 -16.56 33.47
N ASN A 155 28.68 -16.80 32.23
CA ASN A 155 29.36 -18.01 31.83
C ASN A 155 30.88 -18.00 32.11
N GLY A 156 31.43 -16.90 32.65
CA GLY A 156 32.87 -16.76 32.88
C GLY A 156 33.70 -16.57 31.61
N GLU A 157 33.08 -16.01 30.57
CA GLU A 157 33.70 -15.79 29.26
C GLU A 157 34.17 -14.32 29.05
N LEU A 158 34.05 -13.48 30.07
CA LEU A 158 34.51 -12.10 30.10
C LEU A 158 35.66 -11.92 31.08
#